data_468e578b6ea5d88b33d773670c0abea1
#
_entry.id   468e578b6ea5d88b33d773670c0abea1
#
_cell.length_a   1.000
_cell.length_b   1.000
_cell.length_c   1.000
_cell.angle_alpha   90.00
_cell.angle_beta   90.00
_cell.angle_gamma   90.00
#
_symmetry.space_group_name_H-M   'P 1'
#
loop_
_entity.id
_entity.type
_entity.pdbx_description
1 polymer ?
#
loop_
_entity_poly.entity_id
_entity_poly.type
_entity_poly.pdbx_seq_one_letter_code
_entity_poly.pdbx_strand_id
1 'polypeptide(L)'
;MFSIRGGTKFNNNDWLRGCVLPIGAAIGFGLSASTAVAGESRGFVVDWFHVATAYVESNCPDGLNPLSDEFYKRELRRLGYANQEVEDLMKDFPNGGYIPVTTMRGRVNGEPVNVYANPWTQPDPNLTPVTGNRGFGFNLDGKMGSEDFIDPISGEQGVDNQMYRAMGCIQNFAFHAPDLPIYPYAQWDLTRDTAPAWLIEIRDIDDFQNDDDISIVMDKSVDAIRRDTNGDALADMTLRVDPNSRSRTVVQGRIENGVVVSEAFDAKLEADPMLLPLFEFSNARLRLSLKEDGTAEGILGGYQPWEALYWSYAQGAWIVEHSAGIDIPGVYYALKKHADADPDPKTGENKAISTAWWVDAQPAIIVYPEEAQTADATSNP
;
A
#
# COMPACT_ATOMS: atom_id res chain seq x y z
N MET A 1 15.31 22.79 -2.50
CA MET A 1 16.40 22.64 -1.51
C MET A 1 15.75 22.02 -0.28
N PHE A 2 15.63 20.71 -0.28
CA PHE A 2 14.91 19.96 0.76
C PHE A 2 15.89 19.38 1.76
N SER A 3 15.66 19.64 3.05
CA SER A 3 16.50 19.19 4.16
C SER A 3 16.13 17.75 4.55
N ILE A 4 17.07 16.85 4.44
CA ILE A 4 16.96 15.45 4.86
C ILE A 4 17.14 15.40 6.38
N ARG A 5 16.17 14.89 7.11
CA ARG A 5 16.27 14.63 8.55
C ARG A 5 17.18 13.42 8.80
N GLY A 6 18.21 13.64 9.59
CA GLY A 6 19.16 12.62 9.98
C GLY A 6 18.61 11.68 11.05
N GLY A 7 18.84 10.40 10.85
CA GLY A 7 18.46 9.34 11.77
C GLY A 7 19.23 9.36 13.08
N THR A 8 18.54 9.13 14.17
CA THR A 8 19.08 8.92 15.52
C THR A 8 19.51 7.47 15.68
N LYS A 9 20.79 7.28 16.06
CA LYS A 9 21.38 5.97 16.35
C LYS A 9 20.90 5.48 17.71
N PHE A 10 20.38 4.27 17.76
CA PHE A 10 20.10 3.55 19.01
C PHE A 10 21.39 3.00 19.63
N ASN A 11 21.51 3.18 20.91
CA ASN A 11 22.57 2.58 21.73
C ASN A 11 21.93 1.58 22.71
N ASN A 12 22.26 0.31 22.51
CA ASN A 12 21.89 -0.78 23.43
C ASN A 12 22.81 -0.75 24.65
N ASN A 13 22.23 -0.70 25.85
CA ASN A 13 22.66 -1.43 27.05
C ASN A 13 22.03 -0.79 28.29
N ASP A 14 21.14 -1.57 28.95
CA ASP A 14 21.13 -1.66 30.41
C ASP A 14 19.89 -2.38 30.91
N TRP A 15 19.99 -3.68 31.04
CA TRP A 15 19.08 -4.49 31.85
C TRP A 15 19.92 -5.38 32.75
N LEU A 16 19.92 -5.09 34.04
CA LEU A 16 19.99 -6.08 35.11
C LEU A 16 20.02 -5.39 36.50
N ARG A 17 18.91 -5.55 37.26
CA ARG A 17 19.01 -5.79 38.72
C ARG A 17 17.62 -6.12 39.28
N GLY A 18 17.55 -7.32 39.81
CA GLY A 18 16.40 -7.89 40.47
C GLY A 18 16.26 -7.44 41.93
N CYS A 19 15.07 -7.71 42.47
CA CYS A 19 14.86 -7.87 43.91
C CYS A 19 13.80 -8.95 44.14
N VAL A 20 14.09 -9.78 45.14
CA VAL A 20 13.35 -10.97 45.54
C VAL A 20 12.64 -10.68 46.89
N LEU A 21 11.44 -11.33 47.06
CA LEU A 21 10.77 -11.78 48.30
C LEU A 21 9.70 -10.89 48.97
N PRO A 22 8.78 -11.50 49.78
CA PRO A 22 8.40 -12.91 50.03
C PRO A 22 6.91 -13.25 50.03
N ILE A 23 6.63 -14.54 50.08
CA ILE A 23 5.39 -15.29 50.20
C ILE A 23 4.56 -14.90 51.45
N GLY A 24 3.26 -14.68 51.25
CA GLY A 24 2.25 -14.70 52.29
C GLY A 24 0.95 -15.35 51.76
N ALA A 25 0.71 -16.58 52.14
CA ALA A 25 -0.51 -17.30 51.80
C ALA A 25 -1.69 -16.82 52.65
N ALA A 26 -2.75 -16.35 52.00
CA ALA A 26 -4.06 -16.22 52.59
C ALA A 26 -5.08 -16.76 51.58
N ILE A 27 -5.66 -17.93 51.90
CA ILE A 27 -6.76 -18.54 51.14
C ILE A 27 -8.03 -17.80 51.51
N GLY A 28 -8.47 -16.90 50.64
CA GLY A 28 -9.81 -16.30 50.71
C GLY A 28 -10.59 -16.73 49.49
N PHE A 29 -11.56 -17.64 49.58
CA PHE A 29 -12.56 -17.86 48.55
C PHE A 29 -13.45 -16.63 48.46
N GLY A 30 -13.04 -15.64 47.70
CA GLY A 30 -13.88 -14.56 47.21
C GLY A 30 -14.40 -14.93 45.83
N LEU A 31 -15.69 -15.08 45.68
CA LEU A 31 -16.36 -14.98 44.39
C LEU A 31 -16.12 -13.56 43.87
N SER A 32 -15.04 -13.36 43.17
CA SER A 32 -14.80 -12.14 42.38
C SER A 32 -15.73 -12.24 41.17
N ALA A 33 -16.86 -11.52 41.22
CA ALA A 33 -17.51 -11.12 40.01
C ALA A 33 -16.45 -10.27 39.22
N SER A 34 -15.84 -10.86 38.23
CA SER A 34 -15.04 -10.12 37.27
C SER A 34 -15.99 -9.16 36.57
N THR A 35 -15.99 -7.89 36.97
CA THR A 35 -16.49 -6.83 36.12
C THR A 35 -15.60 -6.94 34.86
N ALA A 36 -16.16 -7.34 33.74
CA ALA A 36 -15.50 -7.19 32.47
C ALA A 36 -15.15 -5.70 32.36
N VAL A 37 -13.88 -5.37 32.48
CA VAL A 37 -13.37 -4.05 32.13
C VAL A 37 -13.50 -4.01 30.61
N ALA A 38 -14.31 -3.09 30.11
CA ALA A 38 -14.32 -2.85 28.65
C ALA A 38 -12.88 -2.54 28.21
N GLY A 39 -12.37 -3.29 27.24
CA GLY A 39 -11.03 -3.08 26.71
C GLY A 39 -10.84 -1.65 26.21
N GLU A 40 -9.61 -1.18 26.20
CA GLU A 40 -9.27 0.14 25.64
C GLU A 40 -9.39 0.11 24.11
N SER A 41 -9.71 1.27 23.49
CA SER A 41 -9.72 1.42 22.05
C SER A 41 -8.72 2.48 21.61
N ARG A 42 -8.08 2.25 20.45
CA ARG A 42 -7.17 3.18 19.81
C ARG A 42 -7.62 3.45 18.40
N GLY A 43 -7.93 4.72 18.11
CA GLY A 43 -8.30 5.19 16.78
C GLY A 43 -7.12 5.83 16.06
N PHE A 44 -7.07 5.62 14.76
CA PHE A 44 -6.06 6.17 13.86
C PHE A 44 -6.71 6.70 12.59
N VAL A 45 -6.09 7.70 11.99
CA VAL A 45 -6.34 8.13 10.61
C VAL A 45 -5.10 7.82 9.78
N VAL A 46 -5.29 7.20 8.62
CA VAL A 46 -4.19 6.91 7.69
C VAL A 46 -3.68 8.22 7.10
N ASP A 47 -2.45 8.58 7.42
CA ASP A 47 -1.77 9.78 6.91
C ASP A 47 -1.09 9.50 5.57
N TRP A 48 -0.32 8.41 5.49
CA TRP A 48 0.33 7.98 4.27
C TRP A 48 -0.02 6.54 3.91
N PHE A 49 -0.27 6.34 2.62
CA PHE A 49 -0.54 5.04 2.03
C PHE A 49 0.13 4.94 0.66
N HIS A 50 1.12 4.08 0.53
CA HIS A 50 1.88 3.92 -0.71
C HIS A 50 2.39 2.49 -0.88
N VAL A 51 2.87 2.16 -2.08
CA VAL A 51 3.43 0.83 -2.35
C VAL A 51 4.61 0.53 -1.41
N ALA A 52 4.60 -0.66 -0.80
CA ALA A 52 5.68 -1.10 0.07
C ALA A 52 6.78 -1.77 -0.74
N THR A 53 7.80 -1.00 -1.09
CA THR A 53 8.97 -1.49 -1.82
C THR A 53 10.19 -1.61 -0.89
N ALA A 54 11.04 -2.59 -1.13
CA ALA A 54 12.26 -2.86 -0.35
C ALA A 54 13.50 -2.78 -1.25
N TYR A 55 13.59 -1.70 -2.05
CA TYR A 55 14.65 -1.57 -3.04
C TYR A 55 16.04 -1.57 -2.40
N VAL A 56 16.89 -2.41 -2.96
CA VAL A 56 18.35 -2.40 -2.83
C VAL A 56 18.94 -2.66 -4.22
N GLU A 57 20.14 -2.19 -4.48
CA GLU A 57 20.77 -2.32 -5.82
C GLU A 57 20.79 -3.77 -6.33
N SER A 58 21.01 -4.74 -5.45
CA SER A 58 20.99 -6.15 -5.78
C SER A 58 19.61 -6.70 -6.19
N ASN A 59 18.52 -5.97 -5.97
CA ASN A 59 17.19 -6.36 -6.44
C ASN A 59 17.00 -6.13 -7.94
N CYS A 60 17.79 -5.21 -8.52
CA CYS A 60 17.76 -4.87 -9.95
C CYS A 60 19.17 -4.94 -10.55
N PRO A 61 19.80 -6.14 -10.61
CA PRO A 61 21.21 -6.31 -11.02
C PRO A 61 21.45 -5.88 -12.48
N ASP A 62 20.45 -5.95 -13.31
CA ASP A 62 20.51 -5.52 -14.73
C ASP A 62 20.21 -4.01 -14.88
N GLY A 63 20.10 -3.28 -13.79
CA GLY A 63 19.77 -1.86 -13.75
C GLY A 63 18.27 -1.58 -13.66
N LEU A 64 17.95 -0.29 -13.58
CA LEU A 64 16.56 0.19 -13.56
C LEU A 64 16.00 0.30 -14.98
N ASN A 65 14.68 0.19 -15.08
CA ASN A 65 13.98 0.42 -16.32
C ASN A 65 14.20 1.86 -16.82
N PRO A 66 14.30 2.07 -18.15
CA PRO A 66 14.50 3.40 -18.71
C PRO A 66 13.31 4.32 -18.38
N LEU A 67 13.58 5.61 -18.25
CA LEU A 67 12.56 6.63 -18.07
C LEU A 67 11.76 6.85 -19.36
N SER A 68 10.65 7.55 -19.24
CA SER A 68 9.70 7.80 -20.32
C SER A 68 10.31 8.49 -21.54
N ASP A 69 11.35 9.31 -21.38
CA ASP A 69 12.03 9.96 -22.49
C ASP A 69 12.71 8.94 -23.43
N GLU A 70 13.42 7.95 -22.88
CA GLU A 70 14.04 6.88 -23.69
C GLU A 70 13.00 5.98 -24.34
N PHE A 71 11.90 5.73 -23.62
CA PHE A 71 10.77 5.01 -24.14
C PHE A 71 10.11 5.76 -25.32
N TYR A 72 9.89 7.07 -25.24
CA TYR A 72 9.36 7.87 -26.34
C TYR A 72 10.29 7.91 -27.54
N LYS A 73 11.59 8.04 -27.34
CA LYS A 73 12.59 7.96 -28.41
C LYS A 73 12.54 6.61 -29.14
N ARG A 74 12.43 5.52 -28.40
CA ARG A 74 12.26 4.17 -28.97
C ARG A 74 10.99 4.08 -29.81
N GLU A 75 9.88 4.62 -29.31
CA GLU A 75 8.58 4.59 -29.99
C GLU A 75 8.58 5.43 -31.29
N LEU A 76 9.19 6.60 -31.27
CA LEU A 76 9.35 7.44 -32.46
C LEU A 76 10.17 6.71 -33.54
N ARG A 77 11.29 6.06 -33.16
CA ARG A 77 12.08 5.23 -34.09
C ARG A 77 11.25 4.07 -34.66
N ARG A 78 10.46 3.42 -33.86
CA ARG A 78 9.54 2.35 -34.32
C ARG A 78 8.51 2.86 -35.32
N LEU A 79 8.05 4.09 -35.18
CA LEU A 79 7.15 4.76 -36.13
C LEU A 79 7.85 5.24 -37.42
N GLY A 80 9.18 5.09 -37.53
CA GLY A 80 9.95 5.36 -38.73
C GLY A 80 10.65 6.72 -38.74
N TYR A 81 10.63 7.49 -37.65
CA TYR A 81 11.40 8.73 -37.56
C TYR A 81 12.90 8.47 -37.57
N ALA A 82 13.66 9.29 -38.31
CA ALA A 82 15.12 9.23 -38.30
C ALA A 82 15.69 9.70 -36.95
N ASN A 83 16.88 9.23 -36.58
CA ASN A 83 17.49 9.56 -35.29
C ASN A 83 17.56 11.08 -35.05
N GLN A 84 17.91 11.87 -36.05
CA GLN A 84 17.97 13.33 -35.90
C GLN A 84 16.59 13.93 -35.65
N GLU A 85 15.56 13.45 -36.33
CA GLU A 85 14.18 13.89 -36.11
C GLU A 85 13.70 13.53 -34.70
N VAL A 86 14.08 12.35 -34.16
CA VAL A 86 13.78 11.96 -32.78
C VAL A 86 14.42 12.91 -31.80
N GLU A 87 15.69 13.23 -31.94
CA GLU A 87 16.39 14.18 -31.06
C GLU A 87 15.75 15.58 -31.12
N ASP A 88 15.37 16.04 -32.31
CA ASP A 88 14.73 17.34 -32.50
C ASP A 88 13.32 17.38 -31.86
N LEU A 89 12.54 16.29 -31.99
CA LEU A 89 11.21 16.17 -31.35
C LEU A 89 11.29 16.09 -29.83
N MET A 90 12.34 15.45 -29.31
CA MET A 90 12.52 15.28 -27.85
C MET A 90 13.30 16.42 -27.20
N LYS A 91 13.80 17.39 -27.96
CA LYS A 91 14.62 18.49 -27.46
C LYS A 91 13.92 19.30 -26.35
N ASP A 92 12.62 19.53 -26.49
CA ASP A 92 11.83 20.29 -25.54
C ASP A 92 10.98 19.35 -24.64
N PHE A 93 11.40 18.09 -24.45
CA PHE A 93 10.73 17.19 -23.55
C PHE A 93 10.69 17.80 -22.12
N PRO A 94 9.50 17.78 -21.42
CA PRO A 94 8.25 17.11 -21.79
C PRO A 94 7.30 17.91 -22.69
N ASN A 95 7.62 19.08 -23.13
CA ASN A 95 6.73 20.01 -23.85
C ASN A 95 6.80 19.86 -25.39
N GLY A 96 7.59 18.92 -25.89
CA GLY A 96 7.73 18.68 -27.34
C GLY A 96 6.51 18.00 -27.98
N GLY A 97 6.60 17.74 -29.29
CA GLY A 97 5.52 17.16 -30.08
C GLY A 97 5.23 15.67 -29.86
N TYR A 98 5.68 15.10 -28.76
CA TYR A 98 5.53 13.66 -28.44
C TYR A 98 4.12 13.26 -27.98
N ILE A 99 3.30 14.18 -27.44
CA ILE A 99 1.96 13.90 -26.91
C ILE A 99 1.08 13.19 -27.95
N PRO A 100 0.93 13.67 -29.20
CA PRO A 100 0.18 12.93 -30.22
C PRO A 100 0.75 11.54 -30.50
N VAL A 101 2.08 11.41 -30.46
CA VAL A 101 2.75 10.13 -30.68
C VAL A 101 2.42 9.14 -29.57
N THR A 102 2.44 9.58 -28.32
CA THR A 102 2.18 8.70 -27.17
C THR A 102 0.73 8.26 -27.08
N THR A 103 -0.22 9.16 -27.31
CA THR A 103 -1.66 8.86 -27.21
C THR A 103 -2.22 8.11 -28.40
N MET A 104 -1.64 8.30 -29.60
CA MET A 104 -2.15 7.73 -30.86
C MET A 104 -1.27 6.64 -31.45
N ARG A 105 -0.29 6.13 -30.72
CA ARG A 105 0.61 5.07 -31.20
C ARG A 105 -0.04 3.69 -31.29
N GLY A 106 -1.14 3.47 -30.58
CA GLY A 106 -1.94 2.26 -30.71
C GLY A 106 -2.64 2.20 -32.06
N ARG A 107 -2.81 0.98 -32.61
CA ARG A 107 -3.54 0.74 -33.83
C ARG A 107 -4.42 -0.50 -33.72
N VAL A 108 -5.68 -0.39 -34.13
CA VAL A 108 -6.59 -1.52 -34.31
C VAL A 108 -7.12 -1.47 -35.73
N ASN A 109 -6.90 -2.50 -36.50
CA ASN A 109 -7.25 -2.57 -37.94
C ASN A 109 -6.70 -1.37 -38.76
N GLY A 110 -5.54 -0.85 -38.38
CA GLY A 110 -4.90 0.32 -39.00
C GLY A 110 -5.34 1.68 -38.46
N GLU A 111 -6.46 1.75 -37.76
CA GLU A 111 -6.96 2.98 -37.17
C GLU A 111 -6.29 3.30 -35.84
N PRO A 112 -5.97 4.58 -35.55
CA PRO A 112 -5.36 4.97 -34.29
C PRO A 112 -6.33 4.78 -33.13
N VAL A 113 -5.84 4.22 -32.03
CA VAL A 113 -6.58 4.07 -30.78
C VAL A 113 -5.75 4.58 -29.61
N ASN A 114 -6.42 4.93 -28.52
CA ASN A 114 -5.75 5.30 -27.29
C ASN A 114 -4.99 4.09 -26.74
N VAL A 115 -3.65 4.22 -26.67
CA VAL A 115 -2.75 3.15 -26.26
C VAL A 115 -2.94 2.76 -24.78
N TYR A 116 -3.33 3.70 -23.94
CA TYR A 116 -3.53 3.43 -22.50
C TYR A 116 -4.80 2.60 -22.25
N ALA A 117 -5.83 2.80 -23.07
CA ALA A 117 -7.03 1.98 -23.06
C ALA A 117 -6.87 0.66 -23.85
N ASN A 118 -5.86 0.56 -24.69
CA ASN A 118 -5.58 -0.58 -25.56
C ASN A 118 -4.08 -0.95 -25.51
N PRO A 119 -3.52 -1.27 -24.31
CA PRO A 119 -2.09 -1.48 -24.16
C PRO A 119 -1.54 -2.64 -24.99
N TRP A 120 -2.37 -3.65 -25.25
CA TRP A 120 -2.03 -4.81 -26.09
C TRP A 120 -1.74 -4.46 -27.56
N THR A 121 -2.02 -3.22 -27.99
CA THR A 121 -1.66 -2.73 -29.34
C THR A 121 -0.18 -2.37 -29.46
N GLN A 122 0.54 -2.36 -28.34
CA GLN A 122 1.98 -2.19 -28.28
C GLN A 122 2.66 -3.53 -28.02
N PRO A 123 3.88 -3.76 -28.53
CA PRO A 123 4.66 -4.90 -28.11
C PRO A 123 5.06 -4.77 -26.64
N ASP A 124 5.19 -5.90 -25.93
CA ASP A 124 5.74 -5.93 -24.58
C ASP A 124 7.17 -5.38 -24.60
N PRO A 125 7.48 -4.30 -23.85
CA PRO A 125 8.83 -3.77 -23.75
C PRO A 125 9.75 -4.65 -22.90
N ASN A 126 9.21 -5.69 -22.23
CA ASN A 126 9.91 -6.55 -21.28
C ASN A 126 10.56 -5.75 -20.15
N LEU A 127 9.74 -5.05 -19.37
CA LEU A 127 10.24 -4.35 -18.18
C LEU A 127 11.04 -5.31 -17.29
N THR A 128 12.21 -4.84 -16.86
CA THR A 128 13.08 -5.57 -15.93
C THR A 128 12.38 -5.73 -14.59
N PRO A 129 12.12 -6.96 -14.13
CA PRO A 129 11.51 -7.20 -12.84
C PRO A 129 12.55 -7.15 -11.72
N VAL A 130 12.08 -7.08 -10.47
CA VAL A 130 12.92 -7.38 -9.31
C VAL A 130 13.32 -8.85 -9.35
N THR A 131 14.61 -9.14 -9.25
CA THR A 131 15.13 -10.52 -9.23
C THR A 131 15.67 -10.92 -7.85
N GLY A 132 15.83 -9.96 -6.93
CA GLY A 132 16.20 -10.24 -5.56
C GLY A 132 15.04 -10.89 -4.76
N ASN A 133 15.38 -11.34 -3.56
CA ASN A 133 14.46 -12.03 -2.66
C ASN A 133 14.06 -11.18 -1.44
N ARG A 134 14.23 -9.88 -1.47
CA ARG A 134 13.92 -8.98 -0.37
C ARG A 134 12.70 -8.12 -0.73
N GLY A 135 11.61 -8.24 0.03
CA GLY A 135 10.37 -7.51 -0.23
C GLY A 135 9.47 -7.51 0.99
N PHE A 136 8.71 -6.43 1.17
CA PHE A 136 7.68 -6.34 2.22
C PHE A 136 6.42 -7.10 1.82
N GLY A 137 5.68 -7.61 2.80
CA GLY A 137 4.39 -8.24 2.59
C GLY A 137 4.09 -9.34 3.60
N PHE A 138 3.35 -10.35 3.13
CA PHE A 138 2.91 -11.50 3.91
C PHE A 138 3.01 -12.77 3.06
N ASN A 139 3.19 -13.90 3.70
CA ASN A 139 2.97 -15.20 3.06
C ASN A 139 1.45 -15.44 2.97
N LEU A 140 0.84 -15.04 1.86
CA LEU A 140 -0.62 -15.06 1.67
C LEU A 140 -1.14 -16.46 1.34
N ASP A 141 -0.37 -17.27 0.61
CA ASP A 141 -0.79 -18.61 0.16
C ASP A 141 -0.30 -19.75 1.06
N GLY A 142 0.52 -19.42 2.07
CA GLY A 142 1.06 -20.38 3.04
C GLY A 142 2.18 -21.27 2.49
N LYS A 143 2.76 -20.94 1.33
CA LYS A 143 3.81 -21.72 0.68
C LYS A 143 5.14 -20.98 0.68
N MET A 144 6.16 -21.64 0.15
CA MET A 144 7.47 -21.08 -0.14
C MET A 144 7.83 -21.42 -1.58
N GLY A 145 7.93 -20.40 -2.42
CA GLY A 145 8.33 -20.52 -3.82
C GLY A 145 9.68 -19.85 -4.11
N SER A 146 10.20 -20.06 -5.30
CA SER A 146 11.43 -19.41 -5.74
C SER A 146 11.25 -17.91 -6.05
N GLU A 147 10.01 -17.50 -6.25
CA GLU A 147 9.64 -16.12 -6.58
C GLU A 147 9.19 -15.33 -5.35
N ASP A 148 9.22 -15.92 -4.16
CA ASP A 148 8.79 -15.26 -2.93
C ASP A 148 9.92 -14.42 -2.34
N PHE A 149 9.51 -13.48 -1.50
CA PHE A 149 10.45 -12.61 -0.80
C PHE A 149 10.65 -13.02 0.66
N ILE A 150 11.60 -12.35 1.28
CA ILE A 150 11.83 -12.34 2.72
C ILE A 150 11.55 -10.92 3.20
N ASP A 151 10.60 -10.77 4.13
CA ASP A 151 10.29 -9.47 4.72
C ASP A 151 11.49 -8.93 5.50
N PRO A 152 11.98 -7.72 5.19
CA PRO A 152 13.19 -7.19 5.78
C PRO A 152 13.05 -6.76 7.25
N ILE A 153 11.83 -6.65 7.78
CA ILE A 153 11.57 -6.24 9.17
C ILE A 153 11.25 -7.49 10.01
N SER A 154 10.25 -8.26 9.62
CA SER A 154 9.80 -9.43 10.40
C SER A 154 10.68 -10.66 10.17
N GLY A 155 11.40 -10.74 9.05
CA GLY A 155 12.11 -11.94 8.63
C GLY A 155 11.19 -13.06 8.11
N GLU A 156 9.90 -12.80 7.92
CA GLU A 156 8.94 -13.73 7.35
C GLU A 156 9.40 -14.18 5.96
N GLN A 157 9.34 -15.48 5.71
CA GLN A 157 9.71 -16.11 4.44
C GLN A 157 8.46 -16.51 3.66
N GLY A 158 8.59 -16.65 2.34
CA GLY A 158 7.45 -16.98 1.50
C GLY A 158 6.54 -15.78 1.26
N VAL A 159 7.08 -14.57 1.35
CA VAL A 159 6.30 -13.33 1.21
C VAL A 159 5.88 -13.11 -0.23
N ASP A 160 4.57 -12.99 -0.42
CA ASP A 160 3.94 -12.69 -1.70
C ASP A 160 3.84 -11.16 -1.90
N ASN A 161 4.52 -10.64 -2.91
CA ASN A 161 4.39 -9.26 -3.37
C ASN A 161 4.80 -9.15 -4.84
N GLN A 162 4.02 -9.76 -5.71
CA GLN A 162 4.32 -9.82 -7.13
C GLN A 162 4.14 -8.45 -7.82
N MET A 163 3.36 -7.52 -7.23
CA MET A 163 3.34 -6.13 -7.67
C MET A 163 4.74 -5.48 -7.53
N TYR A 164 5.42 -5.69 -6.40
CA TYR A 164 6.79 -5.21 -6.24
C TYR A 164 7.75 -5.90 -7.21
N ARG A 165 7.59 -7.19 -7.45
CA ARG A 165 8.38 -7.91 -8.46
C ARG A 165 8.22 -7.28 -9.84
N ALA A 166 7.00 -6.95 -10.24
CA ALA A 166 6.69 -6.35 -11.53
C ALA A 166 7.23 -4.91 -11.67
N MET A 167 7.22 -4.12 -10.60
CA MET A 167 7.40 -2.67 -10.70
C MET A 167 8.62 -2.11 -9.96
N GLY A 168 9.23 -2.87 -9.05
CA GLY A 168 10.27 -2.37 -8.15
C GLY A 168 11.58 -1.93 -8.83
N CYS A 169 11.81 -2.33 -10.09
CA CYS A 169 12.94 -1.83 -10.91
C CYS A 169 12.55 -0.65 -11.82
N ILE A 170 11.37 -0.08 -11.66
CA ILE A 170 11.02 1.21 -12.28
C ILE A 170 11.60 2.31 -11.39
N GLN A 171 12.31 3.28 -11.98
CA GLN A 171 13.11 4.26 -11.23
C GLN A 171 12.31 4.97 -10.13
N ASN A 172 11.09 5.40 -10.41
CA ASN A 172 10.26 6.10 -9.43
C ASN A 172 9.56 5.18 -8.40
N PHE A 173 9.78 3.86 -8.49
CA PHE A 173 9.40 2.84 -7.50
C PHE A 173 10.62 2.21 -6.83
N ALA A 174 11.83 2.60 -7.21
CA ALA A 174 13.08 2.09 -6.65
C ALA A 174 13.45 2.85 -5.36
N PHE A 175 12.76 2.57 -4.26
CA PHE A 175 13.01 3.12 -2.92
C PHE A 175 12.77 2.04 -1.88
N HIS A 176 13.12 2.33 -0.64
CA HIS A 176 12.92 1.45 0.50
C HIS A 176 11.95 2.10 1.48
N ALA A 177 10.76 1.50 1.67
CA ALA A 177 9.80 1.98 2.66
C ALA A 177 10.42 1.97 4.09
N PRO A 178 10.12 2.94 4.95
CA PRO A 178 9.11 3.98 4.81
C PRO A 178 9.53 5.24 4.02
N ASP A 179 10.68 5.24 3.34
CA ASP A 179 11.03 6.38 2.50
C ASP A 179 9.93 6.59 1.45
N LEU A 180 9.58 7.85 1.21
CA LEU A 180 8.48 8.19 0.32
C LEU A 180 8.96 8.20 -1.14
N PRO A 181 8.36 7.39 -2.00
CA PRO A 181 8.67 7.38 -3.43
C PRO A 181 8.11 8.63 -4.10
N ILE A 182 8.83 9.13 -5.11
CA ILE A 182 8.45 10.39 -5.78
C ILE A 182 7.03 10.33 -6.35
N TYR A 183 6.68 9.27 -7.06
CA TYR A 183 5.39 9.19 -7.74
C TYR A 183 4.25 8.72 -6.82
N PRO A 184 4.34 7.59 -6.13
CA PRO A 184 3.30 7.21 -5.17
C PRO A 184 3.09 8.24 -4.07
N TYR A 185 4.16 8.93 -3.63
CA TYR A 185 4.05 10.07 -2.73
C TYR A 185 3.19 11.18 -3.32
N ALA A 186 3.52 11.66 -4.51
CA ALA A 186 2.78 12.74 -5.15
C ALA A 186 1.31 12.36 -5.42
N GLN A 187 1.06 11.11 -5.78
CA GLN A 187 -0.28 10.59 -6.00
C GLN A 187 -1.11 10.65 -4.72
N TRP A 188 -0.60 10.14 -3.61
CA TRP A 188 -1.28 10.17 -2.33
C TRP A 188 -1.43 11.58 -1.79
N ASP A 189 -0.38 12.41 -1.88
CA ASP A 189 -0.39 13.80 -1.43
C ASP A 189 -1.44 14.66 -2.15
N LEU A 190 -1.64 14.43 -3.45
CA LEU A 190 -2.67 15.14 -4.21
C LEU A 190 -4.10 14.71 -3.87
N THR A 191 -4.29 13.48 -3.41
CA THR A 191 -5.63 12.90 -3.24
C THR A 191 -6.09 12.86 -1.79
N ARG A 192 -5.20 12.75 -0.81
CA ARG A 192 -5.56 12.60 0.60
C ARG A 192 -6.35 13.78 1.18
N ASP A 193 -6.24 14.99 0.59
CA ASP A 193 -7.02 16.14 1.01
C ASP A 193 -8.45 16.14 0.46
N THR A 194 -8.70 15.42 -0.63
CA THR A 194 -9.98 15.36 -1.35
C THR A 194 -10.63 13.98 -1.24
N ALA A 195 -9.85 12.95 -0.98
CA ALA A 195 -10.34 11.60 -0.75
C ALA A 195 -10.92 11.47 0.67
N PRO A 196 -11.81 10.49 0.91
CA PRO A 196 -12.24 10.15 2.25
C PRO A 196 -11.04 9.77 3.13
N ALA A 197 -10.99 10.28 4.36
CA ALA A 197 -9.98 9.86 5.31
C ALA A 197 -10.25 8.40 5.74
N TRP A 198 -9.25 7.53 5.60
CA TRP A 198 -9.36 6.15 6.07
C TRP A 198 -9.06 6.09 7.55
N LEU A 199 -9.90 5.33 8.27
CA LEU A 199 -9.85 5.15 9.70
C LEU A 199 -9.46 3.71 10.02
N ILE A 200 -8.62 3.54 11.03
CA ILE A 200 -8.33 2.24 11.63
C ILE A 200 -8.58 2.38 13.13
N GLU A 201 -9.41 1.52 13.70
CA GLU A 201 -9.64 1.45 15.12
C GLU A 201 -9.32 0.06 15.64
N ILE A 202 -8.52 -0.01 16.68
CA ILE A 202 -8.20 -1.23 17.39
C ILE A 202 -8.99 -1.21 18.69
N ARG A 203 -9.81 -2.21 18.93
CA ARG A 203 -10.75 -2.30 20.03
C ARG A 203 -10.44 -3.48 20.92
N ASP A 204 -11.02 -3.43 22.12
CA ASP A 204 -10.98 -4.50 23.11
C ASP A 204 -9.55 -4.81 23.61
N ILE A 205 -8.69 -3.78 23.64
CA ILE A 205 -7.28 -3.92 24.05
C ILE A 205 -7.17 -4.00 25.56
N ASP A 206 -6.69 -5.12 26.06
CA ASP A 206 -6.38 -5.35 27.48
C ASP A 206 -4.88 -5.10 27.78
N ASP A 207 -4.00 -5.40 26.83
CA ASP A 207 -2.54 -5.17 26.92
C ASP A 207 -1.95 -4.72 25.58
N PHE A 208 -1.37 -3.53 25.53
CA PHE A 208 -0.71 -2.97 24.35
C PHE A 208 0.57 -3.70 23.92
N GLN A 209 1.10 -4.58 24.74
CA GLN A 209 2.27 -5.36 24.39
C GLN A 209 1.90 -6.74 23.86
N ASN A 210 0.94 -7.42 24.52
CA ASN A 210 0.52 -8.75 24.10
C ASN A 210 -0.95 -8.96 24.45
N ASP A 211 -1.76 -9.16 23.41
CA ASP A 211 -3.20 -9.38 23.54
C ASP A 211 -3.66 -10.34 22.42
N ASP A 212 -4.32 -11.39 22.79
CA ASP A 212 -4.70 -12.46 21.84
C ASP A 212 -6.08 -12.26 21.19
N ASP A 213 -6.88 -11.28 21.66
CA ASP A 213 -8.29 -11.11 21.23
C ASP A 213 -8.67 -9.64 21.08
N ILE A 214 -8.21 -9.02 20.01
CA ILE A 214 -8.59 -7.66 19.65
C ILE A 214 -9.44 -7.63 18.38
N SER A 215 -10.25 -6.59 18.24
CA SER A 215 -10.99 -6.30 17.02
C SER A 215 -10.34 -5.12 16.28
N ILE A 216 -10.13 -5.27 14.98
CA ILE A 216 -9.63 -4.22 14.10
C ILE A 216 -10.77 -3.77 13.18
N VAL A 217 -11.12 -2.50 13.24
CA VAL A 217 -12.15 -1.90 12.39
C VAL A 217 -11.49 -0.95 11.42
N MET A 218 -11.69 -1.18 10.12
CA MET A 218 -11.33 -0.23 9.07
C MET A 218 -12.59 0.42 8.52
N ASP A 219 -12.57 1.72 8.33
CA ASP A 219 -13.71 2.48 7.83
C ASP A 219 -13.24 3.77 7.13
N LYS A 220 -14.16 4.60 6.69
CA LYS A 220 -13.86 5.94 6.19
C LYS A 220 -14.63 7.02 6.93
N SER A 221 -14.08 8.23 6.94
CA SER A 221 -14.69 9.41 7.54
C SER A 221 -15.46 10.22 6.51
N VAL A 222 -16.48 10.96 6.99
CA VAL A 222 -17.07 12.09 6.23
C VAL A 222 -16.21 13.35 6.31
N ASP A 223 -15.30 13.40 7.29
CA ASP A 223 -14.43 14.55 7.51
C ASP A 223 -13.12 14.36 6.74
N ALA A 224 -12.61 15.46 6.18
CA ALA A 224 -11.31 15.48 5.53
C ALA A 224 -10.16 15.53 6.54
N ILE A 225 -9.01 15.01 6.15
CA ILE A 225 -7.77 15.17 6.90
C ILE A 225 -7.39 16.65 6.96
N ARG A 226 -7.01 17.12 8.15
CA ARG A 226 -6.38 18.43 8.34
C ARG A 226 -4.90 18.23 8.56
N ARG A 227 -4.09 19.05 7.91
CA ARG A 227 -2.62 18.94 7.96
C ARG A 227 -2.00 20.01 8.85
N ASP A 228 -0.85 19.71 9.37
CA ASP A 228 0.04 20.67 10.01
C ASP A 228 0.86 21.49 8.99
N THR A 229 1.78 22.29 9.46
CA THR A 229 2.67 23.11 8.61
C THR A 229 3.73 22.31 7.86
N ASN A 230 3.94 21.05 8.23
CA ASN A 230 4.87 20.12 7.56
C ASN A 230 4.16 19.30 6.48
N GLY A 231 2.83 19.34 6.44
CA GLY A 231 2.01 18.58 5.51
C GLY A 231 1.60 17.21 6.05
N ASP A 232 1.87 16.89 7.32
CA ASP A 232 1.44 15.67 7.98
C ASP A 232 0.04 15.84 8.57
N ALA A 233 -0.74 14.76 8.68
CA ALA A 233 -2.04 14.80 9.33
C ALA A 233 -1.90 15.24 10.80
N LEU A 234 -2.82 16.10 11.25
CA LEU A 234 -2.85 16.51 12.65
C LEU A 234 -3.16 15.30 13.54
N ALA A 235 -2.39 15.14 14.60
CA ALA A 235 -2.71 14.15 15.64
C ALA A 235 -4.01 14.51 16.39
N ASP A 236 -4.66 13.49 16.96
CA ASP A 236 -5.85 13.62 17.81
C ASP A 236 -7.05 14.33 17.16
N MET A 237 -7.14 14.29 15.82
CA MET A 237 -8.31 14.79 15.13
C MET A 237 -9.55 13.98 15.52
N THR A 238 -10.66 14.68 15.72
CA THR A 238 -11.98 14.03 15.83
C THR A 238 -12.56 13.85 14.44
N LEU A 239 -12.81 12.59 14.05
CA LEU A 239 -13.28 12.18 12.72
C LEU A 239 -14.55 11.35 12.84
N ARG A 240 -15.59 11.73 12.10
CA ARG A 240 -16.89 11.05 12.11
C ARG A 240 -16.91 9.98 11.03
N VAL A 241 -17.28 8.78 11.39
CA VAL A 241 -17.47 7.67 10.43
C VAL A 241 -18.60 8.02 9.45
N ASP A 242 -18.39 7.74 8.17
CA ASP A 242 -19.43 7.88 7.16
C ASP A 242 -20.49 6.78 7.33
N PRO A 243 -21.76 7.11 7.65
CA PRO A 243 -22.80 6.11 7.82
C PRO A 243 -23.14 5.34 6.55
N ASN A 244 -22.71 5.84 5.39
CA ASN A 244 -22.90 5.17 4.09
C ASN A 244 -21.62 4.50 3.58
N SER A 245 -20.61 4.37 4.43
CA SER A 245 -19.33 3.75 4.07
C SER A 245 -19.52 2.32 3.59
N ARG A 246 -18.90 2.00 2.45
CA ARG A 246 -18.72 0.62 1.98
C ARG A 246 -17.34 0.07 2.36
N SER A 247 -16.54 0.88 3.05
CA SER A 247 -15.20 0.51 3.50
C SER A 247 -15.20 -0.24 4.83
N ARG A 248 -16.36 -0.25 5.55
CA ARG A 248 -16.43 -0.88 6.87
C ARG A 248 -16.06 -2.35 6.80
N THR A 249 -14.98 -2.68 7.46
CA THR A 249 -14.45 -4.03 7.63
C THR A 249 -14.12 -4.23 9.09
N VAL A 250 -14.52 -5.37 9.66
CA VAL A 250 -14.19 -5.77 11.03
C VAL A 250 -13.47 -7.11 10.95
N VAL A 251 -12.29 -7.21 11.54
CA VAL A 251 -11.49 -8.42 11.55
C VAL A 251 -10.89 -8.64 12.94
N GLN A 252 -10.79 -9.90 13.35
CA GLN A 252 -10.09 -10.28 14.56
C GLN A 252 -8.57 -10.18 14.35
N GLY A 253 -7.87 -9.94 15.45
CA GLY A 253 -6.42 -9.85 15.45
C GLY A 253 -5.86 -10.05 16.85
N ARG A 254 -4.57 -9.82 16.95
CA ARG A 254 -3.83 -9.89 18.20
C ARG A 254 -2.74 -8.82 18.23
N ILE A 255 -2.22 -8.54 19.41
CA ILE A 255 -1.01 -7.72 19.60
C ILE A 255 0.13 -8.64 20.04
N GLU A 256 1.23 -8.62 19.35
CA GLU A 256 2.46 -9.36 19.66
C GLU A 256 3.63 -8.39 19.78
N ASN A 257 4.14 -8.19 21.00
CA ASN A 257 5.25 -7.26 21.29
C ASN A 257 5.00 -5.82 20.76
N GLY A 258 3.79 -5.31 20.92
CA GLY A 258 3.39 -3.98 20.47
C GLY A 258 3.06 -3.89 18.97
N VAL A 259 3.00 -5.04 18.28
CA VAL A 259 2.62 -5.13 16.87
C VAL A 259 1.24 -5.75 16.74
N VAL A 260 0.31 -4.99 16.19
CA VAL A 260 -1.02 -5.47 15.80
C VAL A 260 -0.89 -6.35 14.57
N VAL A 261 -1.47 -7.55 14.62
CA VAL A 261 -1.50 -8.51 13.50
C VAL A 261 -2.94 -8.98 13.31
N SER A 262 -3.52 -8.74 12.15
CA SER A 262 -4.86 -9.22 11.82
C SER A 262 -4.87 -10.69 11.41
N GLU A 263 -6.02 -11.34 11.56
CA GLU A 263 -6.36 -12.50 10.76
C GLU A 263 -6.53 -12.14 9.28
N ALA A 264 -6.73 -13.12 8.41
CA ALA A 264 -7.00 -12.89 7.00
C ALA A 264 -8.42 -12.34 6.80
N PHE A 265 -8.59 -11.36 5.91
CA PHE A 265 -9.88 -10.73 5.63
C PHE A 265 -9.98 -10.24 4.18
N ASP A 266 -11.20 -9.93 3.76
CA ASP A 266 -11.44 -9.20 2.53
C ASP A 266 -11.81 -7.75 2.87
N ALA A 267 -11.29 -6.79 2.10
CA ALA A 267 -11.55 -5.38 2.31
C ALA A 267 -11.89 -4.65 1.01
N LYS A 268 -12.69 -3.60 1.14
CA LYS A 268 -13.01 -2.64 0.08
C LYS A 268 -12.83 -1.24 0.65
N LEU A 269 -11.76 -0.57 0.28
CA LEU A 269 -11.46 0.77 0.77
C LEU A 269 -11.83 1.79 -0.31
N GLU A 270 -12.84 2.60 -0.06
CA GLU A 270 -13.23 3.69 -0.95
C GLU A 270 -12.16 4.79 -0.92
N ALA A 271 -11.68 5.17 -2.09
CA ALA A 271 -10.59 6.11 -2.27
C ALA A 271 -10.94 7.19 -3.30
N ASP A 272 -9.94 7.81 -3.89
CA ASP A 272 -10.11 8.89 -4.85
C ASP A 272 -10.67 8.36 -6.18
N PRO A 273 -11.78 8.92 -6.68
CA PRO A 273 -12.38 8.46 -7.93
C PRO A 273 -11.51 8.73 -9.18
N MET A 274 -10.49 9.57 -9.09
CA MET A 274 -9.62 9.87 -10.23
C MET A 274 -8.53 8.84 -10.43
N LEU A 275 -8.09 8.17 -9.36
CA LEU A 275 -6.93 7.27 -9.43
C LEU A 275 -7.34 5.81 -9.29
N LEU A 276 -7.85 5.44 -8.14
CA LEU A 276 -8.40 4.12 -7.88
C LEU A 276 -9.59 4.31 -6.93
N PRO A 277 -10.81 4.35 -7.47
CA PRO A 277 -11.99 4.68 -6.65
C PRO A 277 -12.27 3.65 -5.55
N LEU A 278 -11.76 2.44 -5.72
CA LEU A 278 -11.95 1.35 -4.78
C LEU A 278 -10.71 0.45 -4.75
N PHE A 279 -10.05 0.38 -3.60
CA PHE A 279 -9.05 -0.65 -3.34
C PHE A 279 -9.76 -1.91 -2.84
N GLU A 280 -9.78 -2.93 -3.67
CA GLU A 280 -10.33 -4.25 -3.32
C GLU A 280 -9.19 -5.19 -2.97
N PHE A 281 -9.25 -5.76 -1.77
CA PHE A 281 -8.32 -6.76 -1.30
C PHE A 281 -9.05 -8.06 -0.99
N SER A 282 -8.50 -9.17 -1.41
CA SER A 282 -8.88 -10.49 -0.95
C SER A 282 -7.73 -11.16 -0.20
N ASN A 283 -8.07 -11.95 0.82
CA ASN A 283 -7.10 -12.59 1.73
C ASN A 283 -6.08 -11.57 2.28
N ALA A 284 -6.56 -10.37 2.60
CA ALA A 284 -5.72 -9.30 3.14
C ALA A 284 -5.24 -9.61 4.55
N ARG A 285 -4.13 -9.01 4.92
CA ARG A 285 -3.58 -8.98 6.27
C ARG A 285 -3.04 -7.60 6.59
N LEU A 286 -3.17 -7.20 7.84
CA LEU A 286 -2.66 -5.94 8.37
C LEU A 286 -1.64 -6.24 9.47
N ARG A 287 -0.52 -5.55 9.44
CA ARG A 287 0.50 -5.55 10.49
C ARG A 287 0.89 -4.11 10.79
N LEU A 288 0.61 -3.63 12.01
CA LEU A 288 0.89 -2.26 12.45
C LEU A 288 1.69 -2.27 13.75
N SER A 289 2.83 -1.61 13.76
CA SER A 289 3.61 -1.33 14.95
C SER A 289 3.05 -0.10 15.66
N LEU A 290 2.58 -0.28 16.89
CA LEU A 290 2.14 0.81 17.75
C LEU A 290 3.36 1.50 18.37
N LYS A 291 3.48 2.81 18.18
CA LYS A 291 4.63 3.58 18.65
C LYS A 291 4.33 4.31 19.95
N GLU A 292 5.37 4.61 20.71
CA GLU A 292 5.26 5.33 21.99
C GLU A 292 4.71 6.76 21.85
N ASP A 293 4.88 7.38 20.69
CA ASP A 293 4.33 8.71 20.38
C ASP A 293 2.84 8.68 19.99
N GLY A 294 2.23 7.50 20.01
CA GLY A 294 0.83 7.28 19.67
C GLY A 294 0.57 7.05 18.18
N THR A 295 1.56 7.15 17.31
CA THR A 295 1.43 6.84 15.89
C THR A 295 1.47 5.34 15.64
N ALA A 296 1.07 4.91 14.45
CA ALA A 296 1.22 3.53 13.99
C ALA A 296 1.78 3.50 12.58
N GLU A 297 2.64 2.51 12.30
CA GLU A 297 3.14 2.26 10.95
C GLU A 297 3.21 0.77 10.65
N GLY A 298 3.09 0.43 9.37
CA GLY A 298 3.20 -0.97 8.99
C GLY A 298 2.75 -1.26 7.57
N ILE A 299 2.14 -2.42 7.39
CA ILE A 299 1.82 -2.97 6.07
C ILE A 299 0.38 -3.48 6.03
N LEU A 300 -0.34 -3.12 4.98
CA LEU A 300 -1.53 -3.78 4.50
C LEU A 300 -1.16 -4.55 3.22
N GLY A 301 -1.32 -5.87 3.20
CA GLY A 301 -1.04 -6.70 2.03
C GLY A 301 -2.21 -7.62 1.71
N GLY A 302 -2.31 -8.07 0.47
CA GLY A 302 -3.38 -8.95 -0.01
C GLY A 302 -3.39 -9.05 -1.52
N TYR A 303 -4.30 -9.83 -2.05
CA TYR A 303 -4.48 -9.93 -3.51
C TYR A 303 -5.41 -8.83 -4.02
N GLN A 304 -5.02 -8.17 -5.09
CA GLN A 304 -5.80 -7.14 -5.77
C GLN A 304 -6.01 -7.49 -7.26
N PRO A 305 -7.14 -7.09 -7.88
CA PRO A 305 -7.30 -7.22 -9.32
C PRO A 305 -6.21 -6.44 -10.06
N TRP A 306 -5.33 -7.12 -10.80
CA TRP A 306 -4.21 -6.48 -11.47
C TRP A 306 -4.65 -5.47 -12.55
N GLU A 307 -5.78 -5.69 -13.20
CA GLU A 307 -6.34 -4.75 -14.17
C GLU A 307 -6.77 -3.43 -13.49
N ALA A 308 -7.31 -3.48 -12.27
CA ALA A 308 -7.68 -2.27 -11.52
C ALA A 308 -6.43 -1.45 -11.17
N LEU A 309 -5.34 -2.12 -10.78
CA LEU A 309 -4.04 -1.46 -10.56
C LEU A 309 -3.51 -0.84 -11.84
N TYR A 310 -3.54 -1.56 -12.96
CA TYR A 310 -3.18 -0.98 -14.26
C TYR A 310 -3.98 0.28 -14.57
N TRP A 311 -5.31 0.23 -14.40
CA TRP A 311 -6.18 1.38 -14.67
C TRP A 311 -5.89 2.59 -13.78
N SER A 312 -5.42 2.40 -12.55
CA SER A 312 -5.02 3.51 -11.67
C SER A 312 -3.90 4.36 -12.27
N TYR A 313 -2.99 3.75 -13.02
CA TYR A 313 -1.93 4.45 -13.77
C TYR A 313 -2.42 4.96 -15.13
N ALA A 314 -3.19 4.14 -15.84
CA ALA A 314 -3.62 4.42 -17.22
C ALA A 314 -4.60 5.59 -17.33
N GLN A 315 -5.40 5.88 -16.31
CA GLN A 315 -6.37 6.99 -16.30
C GLN A 315 -5.70 8.36 -16.48
N GLY A 316 -4.52 8.56 -15.87
CA GLY A 316 -3.74 9.79 -16.04
C GLY A 316 -3.03 9.88 -17.39
N ALA A 317 -3.07 8.80 -18.19
CA ALA A 317 -2.50 8.74 -19.53
C ALA A 317 -1.05 9.30 -19.58
N TRP A 318 -0.74 10.11 -20.60
CA TRP A 318 0.60 10.66 -20.78
C TRP A 318 1.10 11.52 -19.61
N ILE A 319 0.20 12.14 -18.84
CA ILE A 319 0.60 12.95 -17.67
C ILE A 319 1.26 12.05 -16.62
N VAL A 320 0.63 10.92 -16.31
CA VAL A 320 1.18 9.94 -15.36
C VAL A 320 2.42 9.28 -15.95
N GLU A 321 2.39 8.87 -17.20
CA GLU A 321 3.54 8.25 -17.87
C GLU A 321 4.76 9.17 -17.83
N HIS A 322 4.56 10.46 -18.08
CA HIS A 322 5.61 11.46 -18.03
C HIS A 322 6.08 11.77 -16.60
N SER A 323 5.16 12.07 -15.67
CA SER A 323 5.52 12.47 -14.31
C SER A 323 6.09 11.31 -13.48
N ALA A 324 5.59 10.09 -13.70
CA ALA A 324 6.11 8.89 -13.09
C ALA A 324 7.34 8.31 -13.79
N GLY A 325 7.64 8.76 -15.01
CA GLY A 325 8.76 8.24 -15.80
C GLY A 325 8.61 6.75 -16.15
N ILE A 326 7.36 6.24 -16.28
CA ILE A 326 7.07 4.83 -16.52
C ILE A 326 6.50 4.60 -17.92
N ASP A 327 6.72 3.40 -18.45
CA ASP A 327 6.05 2.90 -19.65
C ASP A 327 4.71 2.29 -19.23
N ILE A 328 3.58 3.02 -19.29
CA ILE A 328 2.28 2.53 -18.85
C ILE A 328 1.85 1.26 -19.61
N PRO A 329 1.95 1.16 -20.95
CA PRO A 329 1.73 -0.11 -21.64
C PRO A 329 2.64 -1.25 -21.16
N GLY A 330 3.89 -0.93 -20.80
CA GLY A 330 4.81 -1.89 -20.20
C GLY A 330 4.34 -2.39 -18.83
N VAL A 331 3.78 -1.50 -18.01
CA VAL A 331 3.18 -1.87 -16.71
C VAL A 331 2.01 -2.85 -16.89
N TYR A 332 1.18 -2.69 -17.95
CA TYR A 332 0.13 -3.67 -18.28
C TYR A 332 0.70 -5.09 -18.41
N TYR A 333 1.76 -5.24 -19.20
CA TYR A 333 2.38 -6.54 -19.41
C TYR A 333 3.06 -7.07 -18.14
N ALA A 334 3.74 -6.21 -17.41
CA ALA A 334 4.41 -6.59 -16.17
C ALA A 334 3.43 -7.07 -15.10
N LEU A 335 2.33 -6.33 -14.84
CA LEU A 335 1.30 -6.74 -13.89
C LEU A 335 0.60 -8.04 -14.33
N LYS A 336 0.22 -8.14 -15.61
CA LYS A 336 -0.39 -9.35 -16.16
C LYS A 336 0.51 -10.58 -16.02
N LYS A 337 1.81 -10.43 -16.32
CA LYS A 337 2.80 -11.51 -16.26
C LYS A 337 3.05 -12.02 -14.84
N HIS A 338 3.01 -11.11 -13.87
CA HIS A 338 3.27 -11.42 -12.47
C HIS A 338 2.00 -11.63 -11.63
N ALA A 339 0.81 -11.57 -12.24
CA ALA A 339 -0.44 -11.97 -11.57
C ALA A 339 -0.34 -13.42 -11.08
N ASP A 340 -0.65 -13.66 -9.81
CA ASP A 340 -0.34 -14.92 -9.11
C ASP A 340 -1.56 -15.55 -8.42
N ALA A 341 -2.75 -14.93 -8.51
CA ALA A 341 -3.96 -15.43 -7.84
C ALA A 341 -5.23 -15.29 -8.69
N ASP A 342 -6.31 -15.92 -8.26
CA ASP A 342 -7.64 -15.93 -8.87
C ASP A 342 -7.61 -16.33 -10.36
N PRO A 343 -7.18 -17.57 -10.70
CA PRO A 343 -7.11 -17.99 -12.10
C PRO A 343 -8.50 -18.03 -12.75
N ASP A 344 -8.61 -17.42 -13.93
CA ASP A 344 -9.83 -17.53 -14.74
C ASP A 344 -10.09 -19.01 -15.11
N PRO A 345 -11.28 -19.53 -14.82
CA PRO A 345 -11.57 -20.95 -15.04
C PRO A 345 -11.59 -21.37 -16.51
N LYS A 346 -11.63 -20.43 -17.44
CA LYS A 346 -11.67 -20.71 -18.89
C LYS A 346 -10.30 -20.60 -19.54
N THR A 347 -9.52 -19.60 -19.14
CA THR A 347 -8.21 -19.30 -19.74
C THR A 347 -7.03 -19.80 -18.91
N GLY A 348 -7.22 -19.97 -17.60
CA GLY A 348 -6.15 -20.23 -16.65
C GLY A 348 -5.29 -19.02 -16.31
N GLU A 349 -5.55 -17.85 -16.90
CA GLU A 349 -4.83 -16.62 -16.59
C GLU A 349 -5.25 -16.08 -15.21
N ASN A 350 -4.29 -15.66 -14.41
CA ASN A 350 -4.56 -15.05 -13.11
C ASN A 350 -5.17 -13.65 -13.27
N LYS A 351 -6.17 -13.32 -12.45
CA LYS A 351 -6.86 -12.03 -12.43
C LYS A 351 -6.44 -11.15 -11.27
N ALA A 352 -5.78 -11.70 -10.28
CA ALA A 352 -5.30 -10.98 -9.12
C ALA A 352 -3.78 -11.10 -8.97
N ILE A 353 -3.20 -10.11 -8.32
CA ILE A 353 -1.77 -10.00 -8.04
C ILE A 353 -1.58 -9.72 -6.55
N SER A 354 -0.62 -10.36 -5.93
CA SER A 354 -0.24 -10.07 -4.55
C SER A 354 0.43 -8.70 -4.45
N THR A 355 0.03 -7.95 -3.43
CA THR A 355 0.45 -6.58 -3.20
C THR A 355 0.79 -6.34 -1.74
N ALA A 356 1.65 -5.36 -1.47
CA ALA A 356 1.88 -4.81 -0.16
C ALA A 356 1.93 -3.29 -0.22
N TRP A 357 1.28 -2.65 0.75
CA TRP A 357 1.16 -1.20 0.88
C TRP A 357 1.66 -0.78 2.24
N TRP A 358 2.51 0.24 2.27
CA TRP A 358 2.94 0.86 3.50
C TRP A 358 1.85 1.78 4.04
N VAL A 359 1.64 1.74 5.35
CA VAL A 359 0.64 2.52 6.06
C VAL A 359 1.33 3.30 7.16
N ASP A 360 1.21 4.61 7.16
CA ASP A 360 1.50 5.47 8.29
C ASP A 360 0.20 6.09 8.80
N ALA A 361 0.00 6.08 10.10
CA ALA A 361 -1.25 6.52 10.71
C ALA A 361 -1.01 7.39 11.94
N GLN A 362 -1.77 8.46 12.05
CA GLN A 362 -1.78 9.38 13.18
C GLN A 362 -2.91 9.01 14.15
N PRO A 363 -2.72 9.23 15.46
CA PRO A 363 -3.79 9.01 16.42
C PRO A 363 -4.99 9.89 16.11
N ALA A 364 -6.20 9.33 16.25
CA ALA A 364 -7.46 10.02 15.98
C ALA A 364 -8.57 9.60 16.93
N ILE A 365 -9.53 10.50 17.19
CA ILE A 365 -10.75 10.22 17.92
C ILE A 365 -11.85 9.88 16.92
N ILE A 366 -12.28 8.63 16.89
CA ILE A 366 -13.27 8.14 15.94
C ILE A 366 -14.66 8.23 16.56
N VAL A 367 -15.59 8.89 15.86
CA VAL A 367 -16.97 9.09 16.30
C VAL A 367 -17.92 8.36 15.38
N TYR A 368 -18.66 7.41 15.93
CA TYR A 368 -19.68 6.64 15.21
C TYR A 368 -21.03 7.36 15.26
N PRO A 369 -21.85 7.26 14.20
CA PRO A 369 -23.24 7.69 14.23
C PRO A 369 -24.03 6.94 15.32
N GLU A 370 -25.01 7.60 15.96
CA GLU A 370 -25.79 7.02 17.07
C GLU A 370 -26.46 5.69 16.71
N GLU A 371 -26.88 5.50 15.46
CA GLU A 371 -27.50 4.26 14.97
C GLU A 371 -26.51 3.07 14.89
N ALA A 372 -25.23 3.34 14.69
CA ALA A 372 -24.19 2.31 14.66
C ALA A 372 -23.84 1.79 16.07
N GLN A 373 -23.96 2.63 17.10
CA GLN A 373 -23.70 2.24 18.48
C GLN A 373 -24.72 1.22 19.01
N THR A 374 -25.96 1.26 18.53
CA THR A 374 -27.01 0.32 18.94
C THR A 374 -26.92 -1.05 18.24
N ALA A 375 -26.33 -1.12 17.05
CA ALA A 375 -26.17 -2.38 16.31
C ALA A 375 -25.07 -3.27 16.92
N ASP A 376 -23.97 -2.68 17.39
CA ASP A 376 -22.87 -3.43 18.05
C ASP A 376 -23.29 -3.98 19.43
N ALA A 377 -24.18 -3.28 20.15
CA ALA A 377 -24.68 -3.73 21.44
C ALA A 377 -25.67 -4.92 21.35
N THR A 378 -26.24 -5.21 20.17
CA THR A 378 -27.23 -6.28 19.98
C THR A 378 -26.65 -7.54 19.32
N SER A 379 -25.38 -7.51 18.87
CA SER A 379 -24.72 -8.63 18.20
C SER A 379 -23.92 -9.56 19.13
N ASN A 380 -23.99 -9.36 20.45
CA ASN A 380 -23.42 -10.29 21.43
C ASN A 380 -24.52 -11.25 21.92
N PRO A 381 -24.48 -12.54 21.58
CA PRO A 381 -25.44 -13.55 22.08
C PRO A 381 -25.19 -13.94 23.54
#